data_5e380e9ca172b1b6f1fb8e2abd8ec044
#
_entry.id   5e380e9ca172b1b6f1fb8e2abd8ec044
#
_cell.length_a   1.000
_cell.length_b   1.000
_cell.length_c   1.000
_cell.angle_alpha   90.00
_cell.angle_beta   90.00
_cell.angle_gamma   90.00
#
_symmetry.space_group_name_H-M   'P 1'
#
loop_
_entity.id
_entity.type
_entity.pdbx_description
1 polymer ?
#
loop_
_entity_poly.entity_id
_entity_poly.type
_entity_poly.pdbx_seq_one_letter_code
_entity_poly.pdbx_strand_id
1 'polypeptide(L)'
;MNEIHKSDLYIDDYLDKIFLLEKSIGAKTTYKILEPFPVDTEDSLSIQKAAKTIADFVGLNNLVFIVAKTKQKSNVGGYIELNNNENEVFIEISDNISKSQNAVLAVLAHEITHKYMQINAISCGTGPLLEYENEILTDITSIFLGFGKLMLNGYEIVKESVNIVNYTRETIKIGYLNKKQIAFVYRLICAMRKIPKNDMLSGLSSEAISEISDCYCYEEDYFNQEFHNNKFQNELVESLINYIQTLQDELNQINRHLELIKTEYINKTETFLDIKQQNLKNFYNDLRTLNQYDTYDPCLIYLITIKNRR
;
A
#
# COMPACT_ATOMS: atom_id res chain seq x y z
N MET A 1 -1.34 -5.94 -27.99
CA MET A 1 -1.57 -5.00 -26.87
C MET A 1 -2.95 -5.37 -26.31
N ASN A 2 -3.00 -6.03 -25.17
CA ASN A 2 -4.29 -6.30 -24.53
C ASN A 2 -4.73 -5.01 -23.85
N GLU A 3 -5.86 -4.47 -24.31
CA GLU A 3 -6.55 -3.39 -23.61
C GLU A 3 -6.79 -3.83 -22.16
N ILE A 4 -6.12 -3.17 -21.23
CA ILE A 4 -6.42 -3.32 -19.80
C ILE A 4 -7.75 -2.59 -19.62
N HIS A 5 -8.83 -3.36 -19.49
CA HIS A 5 -10.13 -2.79 -19.21
C HIS A 5 -10.05 -1.95 -17.94
N LYS A 6 -10.64 -0.74 -17.96
CA LYS A 6 -10.83 0.15 -16.79
C LYS A 6 -11.38 -0.56 -15.55
N SER A 7 -12.01 -1.73 -15.74
CA SER A 7 -12.57 -2.59 -14.69
C SER A 7 -11.53 -3.36 -13.84
N ASP A 8 -10.28 -3.46 -14.30
CA ASP A 8 -9.29 -4.32 -13.64
C ASP A 8 -8.50 -3.62 -12.52
N LEU A 9 -8.57 -2.30 -12.46
CA LEU A 9 -8.00 -1.48 -11.42
C LEU A 9 -9.13 -0.74 -10.69
N TYR A 10 -9.62 -1.28 -9.62
CA TYR A 10 -10.54 -0.60 -8.68
C TYR A 10 -9.74 0.46 -7.88
N ILE A 11 -9.27 1.49 -8.59
CA ILE A 11 -8.38 2.51 -8.04
C ILE A 11 -9.00 3.19 -6.81
N ASP A 12 -10.28 3.49 -6.88
CA ASP A 12 -10.99 4.14 -5.78
C ASP A 12 -11.01 3.26 -4.52
N ASP A 13 -11.18 1.94 -4.68
CA ASP A 13 -11.16 0.99 -3.57
C ASP A 13 -9.78 0.89 -2.90
N TYR A 14 -8.70 0.97 -3.70
CA TYR A 14 -7.33 0.97 -3.14
C TYR A 14 -7.03 2.25 -2.40
N LEU A 15 -7.48 3.38 -2.93
CA LEU A 15 -7.31 4.67 -2.29
C LEU A 15 -8.07 4.74 -0.96
N ASP A 16 -9.27 4.18 -0.90
CA ASP A 16 -10.04 4.09 0.33
C ASP A 16 -9.30 3.33 1.41
N LYS A 17 -8.72 2.18 1.03
CA LYS A 17 -7.92 1.37 1.93
C LYS A 17 -6.63 2.10 2.35
N ILE A 18 -5.95 2.78 1.42
CA ILE A 18 -4.75 3.58 1.74
C ILE A 18 -5.09 4.73 2.69
N PHE A 19 -6.22 5.44 2.48
CA PHE A 19 -6.65 6.51 3.38
C PHE A 19 -7.06 5.97 4.76
N LEU A 20 -7.68 4.79 4.82
CA LEU A 20 -7.93 4.12 6.09
C LEU A 20 -6.63 3.86 6.86
N LEU A 21 -5.59 3.37 6.15
CA LEU A 21 -4.28 3.11 6.74
C LEU A 21 -3.57 4.40 7.16
N GLU A 22 -3.59 5.43 6.32
CA GLU A 22 -3.01 6.75 6.65
C GLU A 22 -3.64 7.33 7.92
N LYS A 23 -4.96 7.21 8.04
CA LYS A 23 -5.70 7.66 9.23
C LYS A 23 -5.38 6.83 10.47
N SER A 24 -5.22 5.51 10.31
CA SER A 24 -5.07 4.59 11.44
C SER A 24 -3.63 4.51 11.96
N ILE A 25 -2.65 4.52 11.05
CA ILE A 25 -1.24 4.23 11.35
C ILE A 25 -0.23 5.21 10.73
N GLY A 26 -0.64 6.04 9.76
CA GLY A 26 0.27 6.89 8.98
C GLY A 26 1.17 7.79 9.83
N ALA A 27 0.63 8.40 10.88
CA ALA A 27 1.41 9.26 11.78
C ALA A 27 2.36 8.50 12.72
N LYS A 28 2.22 7.18 12.83
CA LYS A 28 3.01 6.32 13.73
C LYS A 28 4.22 5.70 13.03
N THR A 29 4.31 5.75 11.72
CA THR A 29 5.36 5.11 10.94
C THR A 29 6.38 6.14 10.46
N THR A 30 7.64 6.00 10.90
CA THR A 30 8.77 6.55 10.15
C THR A 30 8.90 5.72 8.88
N TYR A 31 8.60 6.34 7.74
CA TYR A 31 8.49 5.60 6.50
C TYR A 31 9.85 5.11 6.01
N LYS A 32 10.01 3.80 6.04
CA LYS A 32 11.16 3.11 5.46
C LYS A 32 10.65 2.00 4.54
N ILE A 33 11.41 1.66 3.53
CA ILE A 33 11.18 0.47 2.71
C ILE A 33 12.15 -0.60 3.20
N LEU A 34 11.64 -1.80 3.46
CA LEU A 34 12.48 -2.95 3.76
C LEU A 34 13.07 -3.50 2.46
N GLU A 35 14.40 -3.43 2.36
CA GLU A 35 15.12 -4.02 1.24
C GLU A 35 15.06 -5.55 1.29
N PRO A 36 14.95 -6.23 0.14
CA PRO A 36 15.11 -7.67 0.09
C PRO A 36 16.47 -8.10 0.65
N PHE A 37 16.50 -9.15 1.42
CA PHE A 37 17.70 -9.65 2.07
C PHE A 37 17.85 -11.16 1.90
N PRO A 38 19.07 -11.71 2.00
CA PRO A 38 19.31 -13.13 1.81
C PRO A 38 18.62 -14.00 2.87
N VAL A 39 17.97 -15.08 2.42
CA VAL A 39 17.39 -16.13 3.27
C VAL A 39 17.78 -17.49 2.72
N ASP A 40 18.45 -18.30 3.52
CA ASP A 40 18.64 -19.70 3.20
C ASP A 40 17.33 -20.45 3.47
N THR A 41 16.67 -20.82 2.40
CA THR A 41 15.34 -21.48 2.49
C THR A 41 15.44 -22.94 2.92
N GLU A 42 16.60 -23.57 2.92
CA GLU A 42 16.79 -24.92 3.46
C GLU A 42 17.10 -24.90 4.98
N ASP A 43 17.55 -23.76 5.50
CA ASP A 43 17.79 -23.59 6.93
C ASP A 43 16.59 -22.97 7.64
N SER A 44 15.93 -23.76 8.49
CA SER A 44 14.79 -23.29 9.29
C SER A 44 15.15 -22.11 10.21
N LEU A 45 16.39 -22.03 10.71
CA LEU A 45 16.84 -20.93 11.52
C LEU A 45 16.98 -19.64 10.72
N SER A 46 17.40 -19.73 9.46
CA SER A 46 17.45 -18.60 8.54
C SER A 46 16.06 -18.02 8.27
N ILE A 47 15.07 -18.88 8.05
CA ILE A 47 13.68 -18.48 7.86
C ILE A 47 13.11 -17.83 9.14
N GLN A 48 13.42 -18.41 10.29
CA GLN A 48 13.02 -17.86 11.60
C GLN A 48 13.60 -16.45 11.83
N LYS A 49 14.88 -16.23 11.48
CA LYS A 49 15.53 -14.93 11.55
C LYS A 49 14.90 -13.94 10.57
N ALA A 50 14.50 -14.39 9.38
CA ALA A 50 13.81 -13.54 8.40
C ALA A 50 12.47 -13.06 8.95
N ALA A 51 11.65 -13.95 9.53
CA ALA A 51 10.40 -13.57 10.18
C ALA A 51 10.62 -12.53 11.29
N LYS A 52 11.64 -12.75 12.14
CA LYS A 52 11.99 -11.77 13.15
C LYS A 52 12.39 -10.42 12.57
N THR A 53 13.21 -10.40 11.53
CA THR A 53 13.64 -9.15 10.87
C THR A 53 12.45 -8.37 10.33
N ILE A 54 11.48 -9.04 9.69
CA ILE A 54 10.26 -8.43 9.16
C ILE A 54 9.37 -7.90 10.31
N ALA A 55 9.22 -8.69 11.38
CA ALA A 55 8.44 -8.30 12.55
C ALA A 55 9.05 -7.10 13.30
N ASP A 56 10.36 -7.11 13.50
CA ASP A 56 11.10 -6.03 14.15
C ASP A 56 10.98 -4.72 13.33
N PHE A 57 10.96 -4.81 12.00
CA PHE A 57 10.85 -3.66 11.11
C PHE A 57 9.54 -2.88 11.33
N VAL A 58 8.45 -3.57 11.67
CA VAL A 58 7.13 -2.95 11.95
C VAL A 58 6.84 -2.80 13.44
N GLY A 59 7.84 -3.02 14.29
CA GLY A 59 7.73 -2.78 15.73
C GLY A 59 7.04 -3.90 16.51
N LEU A 60 6.93 -5.11 15.97
CA LEU A 60 6.38 -6.28 16.65
C LEU A 60 7.44 -7.05 17.47
N ASN A 61 8.34 -6.31 18.13
CA ASN A 61 9.52 -6.85 18.82
C ASN A 61 9.18 -7.74 20.03
N ASN A 62 7.98 -7.55 20.59
CA ASN A 62 7.51 -8.27 21.77
C ASN A 62 6.92 -9.64 21.43
N LEU A 63 6.80 -9.97 20.15
CA LEU A 63 6.25 -11.24 19.68
C LEU A 63 7.35 -12.18 19.22
N VAL A 64 7.14 -13.45 19.44
CA VAL A 64 7.98 -14.54 18.94
C VAL A 64 7.24 -15.21 17.80
N PHE A 65 7.73 -15.04 16.58
CA PHE A 65 7.17 -15.71 15.41
C PHE A 65 7.84 -17.08 15.24
N ILE A 66 7.06 -18.14 15.20
CA ILE A 66 7.51 -19.51 15.00
C ILE A 66 7.07 -19.93 13.60
N VAL A 67 8.04 -20.23 12.74
CA VAL A 67 7.78 -20.55 11.33
C VAL A 67 8.02 -22.03 11.07
N ALA A 68 7.02 -22.70 10.50
CA ALA A 68 7.12 -24.10 10.09
C ALA A 68 6.84 -24.25 8.58
N LYS A 69 7.53 -25.20 7.95
CA LYS A 69 7.21 -25.64 6.60
C LYS A 69 6.18 -26.76 6.67
N THR A 70 5.11 -26.64 5.90
CA THR A 70 4.01 -27.62 5.91
C THR A 70 3.53 -27.96 4.52
N LYS A 71 2.95 -29.15 4.38
CA LYS A 71 2.26 -29.53 3.14
C LYS A 71 0.87 -28.93 3.15
N GLN A 72 0.73 -27.81 2.50
CA GLN A 72 -0.57 -27.15 2.34
C GLN A 72 -1.23 -27.51 1.00
N LYS A 73 -2.51 -27.14 0.86
CA LYS A 73 -3.23 -27.24 -0.42
C LYS A 73 -2.48 -26.41 -1.48
N SER A 74 -2.55 -26.83 -2.74
CA SER A 74 -1.76 -26.30 -3.85
C SER A 74 -1.80 -24.78 -4.02
N ASN A 75 -2.84 -24.12 -3.53
CA ASN A 75 -3.09 -22.68 -3.76
C ASN A 75 -2.83 -21.80 -2.52
N VAL A 76 -2.35 -22.37 -1.41
CA VAL A 76 -2.08 -21.61 -0.17
C VAL A 76 -0.57 -21.40 -0.05
N GLY A 77 -0.14 -20.15 0.03
CA GLY A 77 1.26 -19.77 0.20
C GLY A 77 1.73 -19.87 1.65
N GLY A 78 0.91 -19.38 2.56
CA GLY A 78 1.16 -19.37 4.00
C GLY A 78 -0.14 -19.40 4.80
N TYR A 79 0.00 -19.49 6.09
CA TYR A 79 -1.09 -19.39 7.08
C TYR A 79 -0.54 -18.88 8.39
N ILE A 80 -1.26 -18.02 9.05
CA ILE A 80 -0.93 -17.50 10.38
C ILE A 80 -2.03 -17.83 11.38
N GLU A 81 -1.65 -18.27 12.56
CA GLU A 81 -2.56 -18.46 13.69
C GLU A 81 -2.69 -17.16 14.48
N LEU A 82 -3.88 -16.55 14.45
CA LEU A 82 -4.17 -15.28 15.11
C LEU A 82 -4.82 -15.47 16.48
N ASN A 83 -4.03 -15.90 17.46
CA ASN A 83 -4.50 -16.00 18.85
C ASN A 83 -4.33 -14.68 19.61
N ASN A 84 -5.33 -14.28 20.40
CA ASN A 84 -5.38 -12.97 21.03
C ASN A 84 -4.50 -12.81 22.28
N ASN A 85 -4.04 -13.91 22.90
CA ASN A 85 -3.46 -13.87 24.24
C ASN A 85 -2.03 -14.42 24.34
N GLU A 86 -1.36 -14.72 23.23
CA GLU A 86 -0.05 -15.36 23.26
C GLU A 86 1.02 -14.45 22.64
N ASN A 87 2.19 -14.41 23.30
CA ASN A 87 3.36 -13.75 22.73
C ASN A 87 3.99 -14.55 21.59
N GLU A 88 3.51 -15.77 21.35
CA GLU A 88 3.94 -16.66 20.28
C GLU A 88 2.94 -16.63 19.13
N VAL A 89 3.45 -16.51 17.91
CA VAL A 89 2.66 -16.46 16.68
C VAL A 89 3.18 -17.51 15.72
N PHE A 90 2.32 -18.46 15.35
CA PHE A 90 2.69 -19.54 14.45
C PHE A 90 2.39 -19.16 13.00
N ILE A 91 3.40 -19.33 12.15
CA ILE A 91 3.28 -19.14 10.69
C ILE A 91 3.64 -20.45 10.02
N GLU A 92 2.78 -20.90 9.13
CA GLU A 92 3.06 -22.02 8.23
C GLU A 92 3.40 -21.52 6.83
N ILE A 93 4.48 -22.03 6.25
CA ILE A 93 4.87 -21.77 4.87
C ILE A 93 4.69 -23.06 4.07
N SER A 94 4.03 -22.96 2.93
CA SER A 94 3.85 -24.12 2.05
C SER A 94 5.18 -24.62 1.50
N ASP A 95 5.41 -25.93 1.55
CA ASP A 95 6.56 -26.59 0.90
C ASP A 95 6.67 -26.23 -0.58
N ASN A 96 5.56 -25.89 -1.21
CA ASN A 96 5.51 -25.52 -2.62
C ASN A 96 6.26 -24.23 -2.94
N ILE A 97 6.32 -23.30 -2.00
CA ILE A 97 6.96 -22.00 -2.17
C ILE A 97 8.28 -21.88 -1.42
N SER A 98 8.53 -22.79 -0.47
CA SER A 98 9.68 -22.71 0.44
C SER A 98 11.04 -22.77 -0.23
N LYS A 99 11.11 -23.08 -1.54
CA LYS A 99 12.36 -23.11 -2.32
C LYS A 99 12.73 -21.76 -2.93
N SER A 100 11.83 -20.81 -2.93
CA SER A 100 12.09 -19.46 -3.45
C SER A 100 12.27 -18.47 -2.31
N GLN A 101 13.47 -17.92 -2.16
CA GLN A 101 13.80 -16.92 -1.16
C GLN A 101 12.81 -15.72 -1.22
N ASN A 102 12.57 -15.20 -2.41
CA ASN A 102 11.67 -14.05 -2.59
C ASN A 102 10.22 -14.38 -2.18
N ALA A 103 9.76 -15.59 -2.52
CA ALA A 103 8.43 -16.03 -2.13
C ALA A 103 8.30 -16.24 -0.62
N VAL A 104 9.32 -16.81 0.03
CA VAL A 104 9.35 -16.92 1.49
C VAL A 104 9.27 -15.55 2.15
N LEU A 105 10.04 -14.57 1.67
CA LEU A 105 9.98 -13.20 2.18
C LEU A 105 8.61 -12.54 1.98
N ALA A 106 7.99 -12.74 0.81
CA ALA A 106 6.66 -12.19 0.52
C ALA A 106 5.58 -12.81 1.41
N VAL A 107 5.60 -14.14 1.60
CA VAL A 107 4.66 -14.82 2.51
C VAL A 107 4.86 -14.33 3.94
N LEU A 108 6.09 -14.29 4.44
CA LEU A 108 6.35 -13.79 5.78
C LEU A 108 5.87 -12.35 5.97
N ALA A 109 6.07 -11.49 4.96
CA ALA A 109 5.59 -10.11 4.99
C ALA A 109 4.06 -10.06 5.06
N HIS A 110 3.36 -10.86 4.25
CA HIS A 110 1.91 -10.96 4.23
C HIS A 110 1.37 -11.46 5.59
N GLU A 111 1.87 -12.60 6.08
CA GLU A 111 1.39 -13.22 7.32
C GLU A 111 1.67 -12.33 8.55
N ILE A 112 2.85 -11.74 8.65
CA ILE A 112 3.18 -10.81 9.74
C ILE A 112 2.30 -9.56 9.70
N THR A 113 1.90 -9.13 8.50
CA THR A 113 0.96 -8.02 8.34
C THR A 113 -0.41 -8.34 8.91
N HIS A 114 -0.93 -9.57 8.78
CA HIS A 114 -2.15 -9.98 9.45
C HIS A 114 -2.08 -9.75 10.97
N LYS A 115 -0.95 -10.14 11.60
CA LYS A 115 -0.77 -9.92 13.03
C LYS A 115 -0.66 -8.44 13.39
N TYR A 116 0.03 -7.66 12.56
CA TYR A 116 0.10 -6.21 12.73
C TYR A 116 -1.30 -5.57 12.67
N MET A 117 -2.11 -5.95 11.68
CA MET A 117 -3.48 -5.46 11.53
C MET A 117 -4.36 -5.84 12.71
N GLN A 118 -4.25 -7.09 13.19
CA GLN A 118 -4.98 -7.56 14.37
C GLN A 118 -4.68 -6.69 15.59
N ILE A 119 -3.41 -6.43 15.88
CA ILE A 119 -2.98 -5.64 17.06
C ILE A 119 -3.46 -4.18 16.95
N ASN A 120 -3.49 -3.63 15.75
CA ASN A 120 -3.89 -2.25 15.52
C ASN A 120 -5.39 -2.08 15.18
N ALA A 121 -6.18 -3.16 15.30
CA ALA A 121 -7.62 -3.18 14.99
C ALA A 121 -7.94 -2.64 13.58
N ILE A 122 -7.14 -3.01 12.59
CA ILE A 122 -7.30 -2.62 11.18
C ILE A 122 -8.05 -3.73 10.46
N SER A 123 -9.24 -3.45 9.95
CA SER A 123 -10.03 -4.39 9.16
C SER A 123 -11.11 -3.66 8.36
N CYS A 124 -11.60 -4.28 7.30
CA CYS A 124 -12.82 -3.85 6.59
C CYS A 124 -14.10 -4.25 7.35
N GLY A 125 -13.97 -5.00 8.44
CA GLY A 125 -15.07 -5.56 9.22
C GLY A 125 -14.98 -7.07 9.35
N THR A 126 -16.03 -7.69 9.92
CA THR A 126 -16.08 -9.13 10.19
C THR A 126 -17.18 -9.80 9.38
N GLY A 127 -16.94 -11.04 8.96
CA GLY A 127 -17.91 -11.90 8.27
C GLY A 127 -17.40 -12.44 6.94
N PRO A 128 -17.98 -13.53 6.44
CA PRO A 128 -17.47 -14.25 5.26
C PRO A 128 -17.40 -13.41 3.97
N LEU A 129 -18.28 -12.42 3.83
CA LEU A 129 -18.28 -11.52 2.67
C LEU A 129 -17.12 -10.51 2.69
N LEU A 130 -16.52 -10.29 3.85
CA LEU A 130 -15.43 -9.34 4.05
C LEU A 130 -14.05 -10.02 4.17
N GLU A 131 -14.00 -11.35 4.18
CA GLU A 131 -12.72 -12.08 4.22
C GLU A 131 -11.83 -11.70 3.03
N TYR A 132 -12.37 -11.74 1.82
CA TYR A 132 -11.64 -11.36 0.61
C TYR A 132 -11.17 -9.89 0.64
N GLU A 133 -12.01 -8.99 1.15
CA GLU A 133 -11.66 -7.57 1.28
C GLU A 133 -10.58 -7.35 2.34
N ASN A 134 -10.58 -8.12 3.42
CA ASN A 134 -9.55 -8.08 4.44
C ASN A 134 -8.20 -8.60 3.90
N GLU A 135 -8.21 -9.61 3.03
CA GLU A 135 -7.00 -10.09 2.38
C GLU A 135 -6.41 -9.05 1.41
N ILE A 136 -7.26 -8.39 0.61
CA ILE A 136 -6.82 -7.25 -0.21
C ILE A 136 -6.26 -6.13 0.67
N LEU A 137 -6.92 -5.82 1.78
CA LEU A 137 -6.44 -4.83 2.74
C LEU A 137 -5.10 -5.25 3.34
N THR A 138 -4.87 -6.55 3.58
CA THR A 138 -3.59 -7.08 4.08
C THR A 138 -2.47 -6.87 3.07
N ASP A 139 -2.69 -7.16 1.79
CA ASP A 139 -1.72 -6.87 0.74
C ASP A 139 -1.36 -5.37 0.67
N ILE A 140 -2.37 -4.51 0.67
CA ILE A 140 -2.16 -3.05 0.66
C ILE A 140 -1.44 -2.60 1.92
N THR A 141 -1.80 -3.15 3.09
CA THR A 141 -1.15 -2.84 4.36
C THR A 141 0.31 -3.28 4.36
N SER A 142 0.62 -4.45 3.80
CA SER A 142 2.01 -4.93 3.65
C SER A 142 2.85 -3.92 2.87
N ILE A 143 2.32 -3.42 1.75
CA ILE A 143 3.00 -2.41 0.94
C ILE A 143 3.12 -1.08 1.72
N PHE A 144 2.05 -0.68 2.41
CA PHE A 144 1.98 0.54 3.21
C PHE A 144 2.98 0.51 4.37
N LEU A 145 3.23 -0.63 4.98
CA LEU A 145 4.21 -0.83 6.04
C LEU A 145 5.67 -0.83 5.55
N GLY A 146 5.89 -0.85 4.22
CA GLY A 146 7.21 -0.82 3.61
C GLY A 146 7.69 -2.16 3.05
N PHE A 147 6.84 -3.17 2.97
CA PHE A 147 7.17 -4.48 2.43
C PHE A 147 6.95 -4.60 0.91
N GLY A 148 6.66 -3.49 0.23
CA GLY A 148 6.32 -3.51 -1.19
C GLY A 148 7.35 -4.20 -2.08
N LYS A 149 8.65 -4.06 -1.79
CA LYS A 149 9.72 -4.76 -2.53
C LYS A 149 9.70 -6.27 -2.32
N LEU A 150 9.42 -6.71 -1.10
CA LEU A 150 9.29 -8.13 -0.80
C LEU A 150 8.08 -8.73 -1.53
N MET A 151 6.95 -8.03 -1.49
CA MET A 151 5.73 -8.44 -2.19
C MET A 151 5.94 -8.49 -3.70
N LEU A 152 6.55 -7.48 -4.32
CA LEU A 152 6.79 -7.44 -5.77
C LEU A 152 7.77 -8.52 -6.25
N ASN A 153 8.84 -8.76 -5.52
CA ASN A 153 9.84 -9.75 -5.93
C ASN A 153 9.36 -11.20 -5.70
N GLY A 154 8.48 -11.39 -4.72
CA GLY A 154 8.02 -12.72 -4.33
C GLY A 154 6.59 -13.07 -4.74
N TYR A 155 5.94 -12.21 -5.50
CA TYR A 155 4.52 -12.27 -5.84
C TYR A 155 4.06 -13.63 -6.42
N GLU A 156 4.86 -14.23 -7.29
CA GLU A 156 4.51 -15.49 -7.91
C GLU A 156 5.71 -16.41 -8.08
N ILE A 157 5.43 -17.70 -8.05
CA ILE A 157 6.37 -18.75 -8.41
C ILE A 157 5.83 -19.47 -9.61
N VAL A 158 6.63 -19.55 -10.66
CA VAL A 158 6.34 -20.37 -11.84
C VAL A 158 7.07 -21.69 -11.69
N LYS A 159 6.31 -22.78 -11.59
CA LYS A 159 6.83 -24.14 -11.63
C LYS A 159 6.63 -24.69 -13.02
N GLU A 160 7.72 -24.99 -13.70
CA GLU A 160 7.70 -25.68 -14.97
C GLU A 160 8.16 -27.13 -14.77
N SER A 161 7.37 -28.07 -15.17
CA SER A 161 7.80 -29.46 -15.24
C SER A 161 7.64 -30.00 -16.66
N VAL A 162 8.74 -30.50 -17.19
CA VAL A 162 8.80 -31.11 -18.53
C VAL A 162 8.95 -32.61 -18.34
N ASN A 163 7.91 -33.36 -18.64
CA ASN A 163 7.97 -34.81 -18.80
C ASN A 163 7.99 -35.15 -20.29
N ILE A 164 8.44 -36.36 -20.65
CA ILE A 164 8.58 -36.80 -22.04
C ILE A 164 7.30 -36.61 -22.87
N VAL A 165 6.14 -36.52 -22.23
CA VAL A 165 4.82 -36.46 -22.87
C VAL A 165 4.09 -35.13 -22.61
N ASN A 166 4.36 -34.43 -21.51
CA ASN A 166 3.62 -33.26 -21.12
C ASN A 166 4.52 -32.13 -20.56
N TYR A 167 4.24 -30.90 -21.00
CA TYR A 167 4.72 -29.68 -20.36
C TYR A 167 3.61 -29.19 -19.43
N THR A 168 3.93 -29.02 -18.14
CA THR A 168 3.00 -28.39 -17.20
C THR A 168 3.66 -27.14 -16.62
N ARG A 169 2.91 -26.06 -16.66
CA ARG A 169 3.27 -24.78 -16.02
C ARG A 169 2.24 -24.48 -14.95
N GLU A 170 2.68 -24.46 -13.72
CA GLU A 170 1.86 -24.11 -12.57
C GLU A 170 2.37 -22.79 -12.00
N THR A 171 1.45 -21.83 -11.80
CA THR A 171 1.76 -20.54 -11.17
C THR A 171 1.11 -20.49 -9.81
N ILE A 172 1.92 -20.32 -8.77
CA ILE A 172 1.46 -20.13 -7.39
C ILE A 172 1.59 -18.65 -7.08
N LYS A 173 0.48 -18.01 -6.72
CA LYS A 173 0.43 -16.61 -6.34
C LYS A 173 0.53 -16.46 -4.83
N ILE A 174 1.14 -15.36 -4.38
CA ILE A 174 1.22 -14.96 -2.98
C ILE A 174 0.39 -13.69 -2.84
N GLY A 175 -0.56 -13.72 -1.91
CA GLY A 175 -1.52 -12.64 -1.74
C GLY A 175 -2.70 -12.68 -2.74
N TYR A 176 -3.51 -11.65 -2.69
CA TYR A 176 -4.80 -11.54 -3.40
C TYR A 176 -4.78 -10.51 -4.53
N LEU A 177 -3.93 -9.49 -4.42
CA LEU A 177 -3.69 -8.55 -5.51
C LEU A 177 -2.91 -9.23 -6.64
N ASN A 178 -3.14 -8.85 -7.89
CA ASN A 178 -2.27 -9.27 -8.99
C ASN A 178 -1.01 -8.38 -9.05
N LYS A 179 -0.01 -8.79 -9.82
CA LYS A 179 1.30 -8.13 -9.89
C LYS A 179 1.20 -6.65 -10.30
N LYS A 180 0.32 -6.33 -11.25
CA LYS A 180 0.08 -4.96 -11.69
C LYS A 180 -0.55 -4.11 -10.60
N GLN A 181 -1.48 -4.69 -9.84
CA GLN A 181 -2.13 -4.02 -8.71
C GLN A 181 -1.11 -3.76 -7.58
N ILE A 182 -0.26 -4.72 -7.27
CA ILE A 182 0.84 -4.55 -6.30
C ILE A 182 1.79 -3.44 -6.76
N ALA A 183 2.21 -3.46 -8.03
CA ALA A 183 3.12 -2.46 -8.60
C ALA A 183 2.49 -1.06 -8.56
N PHE A 184 1.21 -0.94 -8.90
CA PHE A 184 0.46 0.31 -8.84
C PHE A 184 0.36 0.85 -7.41
N VAL A 185 -0.08 0.02 -6.45
CA VAL A 185 -0.21 0.42 -5.03
C VAL A 185 1.15 0.80 -4.44
N TYR A 186 2.20 0.03 -4.74
CA TYR A 186 3.55 0.33 -4.28
C TYR A 186 4.04 1.68 -4.81
N ARG A 187 3.89 1.91 -6.11
CA ARG A 187 4.26 3.18 -6.73
C ARG A 187 3.47 4.36 -6.16
N LEU A 188 2.16 4.17 -5.95
CA LEU A 188 1.28 5.17 -5.38
C LEU A 188 1.74 5.56 -3.96
N ILE A 189 2.03 4.57 -3.10
CA ILE A 189 2.53 4.81 -1.75
C ILE A 189 3.91 5.47 -1.77
N CYS A 190 4.80 5.07 -2.69
CA CYS A 190 6.10 5.73 -2.85
C CYS A 190 5.94 7.20 -3.25
N ALA A 191 5.02 7.52 -4.18
CA ALA A 191 4.72 8.89 -4.60
C ALA A 191 4.14 9.72 -3.43
N MET A 192 3.16 9.17 -2.69
CA MET A 192 2.60 9.83 -1.48
C MET A 192 3.67 10.23 -0.48
N ARG A 193 4.70 9.42 -0.36
CA ARG A 193 5.78 9.57 0.63
C ARG A 193 7.03 10.20 0.07
N LYS A 194 6.98 10.64 -1.19
CA LYS A 194 8.07 11.33 -1.89
C LYS A 194 9.37 10.50 -1.89
N ILE A 195 9.24 9.18 -2.03
CA ILE A 195 10.38 8.27 -2.14
C ILE A 195 11.08 8.51 -3.48
N PRO A 196 12.40 8.77 -3.49
CA PRO A 196 13.15 8.94 -4.72
C PRO A 196 13.05 7.70 -5.62
N LYS A 197 12.99 7.91 -6.95
CA LYS A 197 12.87 6.83 -7.93
C LYS A 197 13.95 5.75 -7.76
N ASN A 198 15.18 6.15 -7.47
CA ASN A 198 16.29 5.20 -7.27
C ASN A 198 16.04 4.31 -6.04
N ASP A 199 15.56 4.89 -4.94
CA ASP A 199 15.26 4.15 -3.71
C ASP A 199 14.02 3.26 -3.90
N MET A 200 13.04 3.71 -4.69
CA MET A 200 11.88 2.91 -5.05
C MET A 200 12.27 1.66 -5.86
N LEU A 201 13.19 1.80 -6.83
CA LEU A 201 13.55 0.73 -7.76
C LEU A 201 14.70 -0.17 -7.29
N SER A 202 15.55 0.29 -6.35
CA SER A 202 16.66 -0.52 -5.82
C SER A 202 16.16 -1.84 -5.24
N GLY A 203 16.92 -2.92 -5.40
CA GLY A 203 16.59 -4.24 -4.84
C GLY A 203 15.39 -4.96 -5.48
N LEU A 204 14.73 -4.35 -6.47
CA LEU A 204 13.68 -5.00 -7.24
C LEU A 204 14.25 -5.89 -8.34
N SER A 205 13.56 -6.97 -8.66
CA SER A 205 13.84 -7.79 -9.83
C SER A 205 13.54 -7.03 -11.13
N SER A 206 14.17 -7.46 -12.23
CA SER A 206 13.91 -6.87 -13.57
C SER A 206 12.43 -6.92 -13.95
N GLU A 207 11.74 -7.98 -13.57
CA GLU A 207 10.31 -8.16 -13.82
C GLU A 207 9.46 -7.19 -12.99
N ALA A 208 9.80 -6.98 -11.72
CA ALA A 208 9.11 -6.02 -10.86
C ALA A 208 9.32 -4.57 -11.36
N ILE A 209 10.54 -4.25 -11.83
CA ILE A 209 10.85 -2.95 -12.44
C ILE A 209 10.03 -2.75 -13.72
N SER A 210 9.88 -3.79 -14.56
CA SER A 210 9.06 -3.72 -15.76
C SER A 210 7.60 -3.41 -15.42
N GLU A 211 7.01 -4.10 -14.45
CA GLU A 211 5.63 -3.86 -14.02
C GLU A 211 5.40 -2.43 -13.50
N ILE A 212 6.37 -1.91 -12.73
CA ILE A 212 6.32 -0.51 -12.28
C ILE A 212 6.42 0.45 -13.47
N SER A 213 7.27 0.15 -14.46
CA SER A 213 7.43 0.96 -15.67
C SER A 213 6.17 0.93 -16.53
N ASP A 214 5.51 -0.22 -16.62
CA ASP A 214 4.21 -0.36 -17.32
C ASP A 214 3.13 0.47 -16.63
N CYS A 215 3.15 0.60 -15.30
CA CYS A 215 2.28 1.54 -14.58
C CYS A 215 2.54 3.00 -15.00
N TYR A 216 3.79 3.40 -15.27
CA TYR A 216 4.10 4.74 -15.79
C TYR A 216 3.54 4.95 -17.20
N CYS A 217 3.69 3.99 -18.10
CA CYS A 217 3.13 4.07 -19.44
C CYS A 217 1.60 4.15 -19.41
N TYR A 218 0.97 3.37 -18.54
CA TYR A 218 -0.49 3.40 -18.36
C TYR A 218 -0.97 4.75 -17.85
N GLU A 219 -0.25 5.36 -16.90
CA GLU A 219 -0.56 6.69 -16.40
C GLU A 219 -0.30 7.75 -17.48
N GLU A 220 0.81 7.68 -18.19
CA GLU A 220 1.10 8.58 -19.32
C GLU A 220 0.04 8.45 -20.42
N ASP A 221 -0.38 7.25 -20.78
CA ASP A 221 -1.43 7.03 -21.78
C ASP A 221 -2.80 7.49 -21.29
N TYR A 222 -3.16 7.20 -20.04
CA TYR A 222 -4.41 7.64 -19.44
C TYR A 222 -4.44 9.18 -19.31
N PHE A 223 -3.36 9.77 -18.84
CA PHE A 223 -3.24 11.21 -18.70
C PHE A 223 -2.99 11.88 -20.05
N ASN A 224 -2.22 11.30 -20.96
CA ASN A 224 -1.99 11.86 -22.28
C ASN A 224 -3.27 11.85 -23.13
N GLN A 225 -4.12 10.86 -23.05
CA GLN A 225 -5.42 10.84 -23.76
C GLN A 225 -6.39 11.89 -23.22
N GLU A 226 -6.35 12.18 -21.91
CA GLU A 226 -7.21 13.17 -21.28
C GLU A 226 -6.55 14.56 -21.12
N PHE A 227 -5.20 14.63 -21.08
CA PHE A 227 -4.42 15.80 -20.70
C PHE A 227 -3.57 16.39 -21.83
N HIS A 228 -3.66 15.90 -23.05
CA HIS A 228 -2.89 16.45 -24.18
C HIS A 228 -3.26 17.88 -24.59
N ASN A 229 -4.20 18.52 -23.87
CA ASN A 229 -4.49 19.93 -24.03
C ASN A 229 -4.03 20.70 -22.78
N ASN A 230 -3.09 21.64 -22.95
CA ASN A 230 -2.76 22.68 -21.97
C ASN A 230 -4.01 23.35 -21.33
N LYS A 231 -5.14 23.26 -22.01
CA LYS A 231 -6.46 23.71 -21.55
C LYS A 231 -6.94 22.93 -20.34
N PHE A 232 -6.74 21.61 -20.30
CA PHE A 232 -7.18 20.78 -19.17
C PHE A 232 -6.33 20.97 -17.91
N GLN A 233 -5.01 21.17 -18.04
CA GLN A 233 -4.16 21.51 -16.89
C GLN A 233 -4.62 22.81 -16.25
N ASN A 234 -4.96 23.81 -17.06
CA ASN A 234 -5.48 25.07 -16.56
C ASN A 234 -6.87 24.89 -15.92
N GLU A 235 -7.76 24.10 -16.53
CA GLU A 235 -9.10 23.80 -15.98
C GLU A 235 -9.01 22.99 -14.67
N LEU A 236 -8.05 22.06 -14.56
CA LEU A 236 -7.79 21.32 -13.31
C LEU A 236 -7.26 22.24 -12.22
N VAL A 237 -6.28 23.09 -12.55
CA VAL A 237 -5.72 24.08 -11.61
C VAL A 237 -6.79 25.08 -11.20
N GLU A 238 -7.61 25.58 -12.13
CA GLU A 238 -8.74 26.46 -11.82
C GLU A 238 -9.81 25.76 -10.97
N SER A 239 -10.14 24.50 -11.27
CA SER A 239 -11.05 23.69 -10.47
C SER A 239 -10.54 23.45 -9.05
N LEU A 240 -9.23 23.19 -8.89
CA LEU A 240 -8.58 23.06 -7.58
C LEU A 240 -8.56 24.41 -6.83
N ILE A 241 -8.28 25.51 -7.52
CA ILE A 241 -8.31 26.86 -6.93
C ILE A 241 -9.74 27.20 -6.46
N ASN A 242 -10.74 26.92 -7.30
CA ASN A 242 -12.15 27.14 -6.95
C ASN A 242 -12.60 26.28 -5.77
N TYR A 243 -12.15 25.03 -5.72
CA TYR A 243 -12.43 24.13 -4.60
C TYR A 243 -11.75 24.60 -3.30
N ILE A 244 -10.51 25.07 -3.39
CA ILE A 244 -9.80 25.68 -2.26
C ILE A 244 -10.52 26.91 -1.76
N GLN A 245 -11.01 27.75 -2.69
CA GLN A 245 -11.79 28.94 -2.35
C GLN A 245 -13.09 28.56 -1.64
N THR A 246 -13.80 27.56 -2.13
CA THR A 246 -15.01 27.01 -1.48
C THR A 246 -14.71 26.51 -0.06
N LEU A 247 -13.62 25.76 0.13
CA LEU A 247 -13.20 25.31 1.46
C LEU A 247 -12.83 26.47 2.38
N GLN A 248 -12.22 27.53 1.85
CA GLN A 248 -11.95 28.76 2.61
C GLN A 248 -13.23 29.47 3.02
N ASP A 249 -14.21 29.53 2.13
CA ASP A 249 -15.50 30.13 2.42
C ASP A 249 -16.29 29.32 3.46
N GLU A 250 -16.26 28.00 3.38
CA GLU A 250 -16.83 27.13 4.40
C GLU A 250 -16.10 27.28 5.75
N LEU A 251 -14.76 27.37 5.73
CA LEU A 251 -13.98 27.61 6.93
C LEU A 251 -14.31 28.97 7.56
N ASN A 252 -14.51 30.02 6.73
CA ASN A 252 -14.91 31.33 7.17
C ASN A 252 -16.35 31.34 7.73
N GLN A 253 -17.24 30.52 7.18
CA GLN A 253 -18.59 30.33 7.74
C GLN A 253 -18.53 29.60 9.08
N ILE A 254 -17.74 28.55 9.19
CA ILE A 254 -17.50 27.81 10.44
C ILE A 254 -16.90 28.73 11.48
N ASN A 255 -15.93 29.55 11.12
CA ASN A 255 -15.33 30.55 12.02
C ASN A 255 -16.36 31.58 12.50
N ARG A 256 -17.25 32.06 11.62
CA ARG A 256 -18.36 32.97 12.01
C ARG A 256 -19.35 32.30 12.96
N HIS A 257 -19.69 31.03 12.72
CA HIS A 257 -20.54 30.28 13.63
C HIS A 257 -19.85 29.99 14.97
N LEU A 258 -18.54 29.74 14.95
CA LEU A 258 -17.74 29.54 16.15
C LEU A 258 -17.59 30.79 17.00
N GLU A 259 -17.46 31.96 16.37
CA GLU A 259 -17.48 33.25 17.13
C GLU A 259 -18.84 33.43 17.82
N LEU A 260 -19.93 32.98 17.22
CA LEU A 260 -21.25 32.95 17.85
C LEU A 260 -21.36 31.92 19.00
N ILE A 261 -20.67 30.76 18.86
CA ILE A 261 -20.63 29.72 19.87
C ILE A 261 -19.55 29.97 20.95
N LYS A 262 -18.49 30.73 20.65
CA LYS A 262 -17.46 31.15 21.63
C LYS A 262 -18.03 31.90 22.83
N THR A 263 -19.20 32.50 22.68
CA THR A 263 -19.90 33.12 23.80
C THR A 263 -20.49 32.08 24.79
N GLU A 264 -20.60 30.80 24.38
CA GLU A 264 -21.18 29.74 25.19
C GLU A 264 -20.24 28.59 25.57
N TYR A 265 -19.16 28.26 24.76
CA TYR A 265 -18.33 27.05 24.97
C TYR A 265 -16.84 27.18 24.55
N ILE A 266 -16.03 27.83 25.37
CA ILE A 266 -14.69 28.34 24.99
C ILE A 266 -13.54 27.33 24.81
N ASN A 267 -13.58 26.09 25.30
CA ASN A 267 -12.34 25.30 25.46
C ASN A 267 -12.15 23.99 24.67
N LYS A 268 -13.11 23.54 23.88
CA LYS A 268 -12.98 22.27 23.13
C LYS A 268 -12.85 22.42 21.60
N THR A 269 -13.08 23.60 21.08
CA THR A 269 -13.28 23.83 19.65
C THR A 269 -12.04 24.41 18.95
N GLU A 270 -11.11 25.03 19.67
CA GLU A 270 -9.88 25.62 19.11
C GLU A 270 -8.97 24.55 18.49
N THR A 271 -8.82 23.41 19.16
CA THR A 271 -7.94 22.32 18.70
C THR A 271 -8.38 21.73 17.36
N PHE A 272 -9.67 21.68 17.07
CA PHE A 272 -10.19 21.12 15.83
C PHE A 272 -9.98 22.05 14.63
N LEU A 273 -10.10 23.36 14.85
CA LEU A 273 -9.87 24.37 13.82
C LEU A 273 -8.39 24.51 13.46
N ASP A 274 -7.52 24.44 14.46
CA ASP A 274 -6.07 24.49 14.25
C ASP A 274 -5.61 23.30 13.39
N ILE A 275 -6.18 22.11 13.62
CA ILE A 275 -5.90 20.93 12.80
C ILE A 275 -6.38 21.13 11.36
N LYS A 276 -7.59 21.67 11.14
CA LYS A 276 -8.11 21.92 9.79
C LYS A 276 -7.33 23.03 9.07
N GLN A 277 -6.99 24.10 9.75
CA GLN A 277 -6.13 25.16 9.19
C GLN A 277 -4.74 24.64 8.85
N GLN A 278 -4.16 23.81 9.70
CA GLN A 278 -2.88 23.19 9.42
C GLN A 278 -2.93 22.24 8.22
N ASN A 279 -3.99 21.46 8.09
CA ASN A 279 -4.21 20.59 6.94
C ASN A 279 -4.37 21.38 5.63
N LEU A 280 -5.09 22.51 5.67
CA LEU A 280 -5.23 23.41 4.53
C LEU A 280 -3.88 24.03 4.15
N LYS A 281 -3.10 24.46 5.13
CA LYS A 281 -1.77 25.03 4.92
C LYS A 281 -0.79 24.01 4.33
N ASN A 282 -0.84 22.79 4.80
CA ASN A 282 -0.06 21.68 4.24
C ASN A 282 -0.45 21.40 2.80
N PHE A 283 -1.75 21.41 2.49
CA PHE A 283 -2.26 21.23 1.14
C PHE A 283 -1.80 22.36 0.19
N TYR A 284 -1.84 23.62 0.63
CA TYR A 284 -1.30 24.75 -0.14
C TYR A 284 0.20 24.63 -0.40
N ASN A 285 0.96 24.16 0.58
CA ASN A 285 2.39 23.93 0.43
C ASN A 285 2.67 22.79 -0.56
N ASP A 286 1.86 21.74 -0.55
CA ASP A 286 1.97 20.61 -1.49
C ASP A 286 1.64 21.07 -2.92
N LEU A 287 0.60 21.87 -3.13
CA LEU A 287 0.28 22.48 -4.43
C LEU A 287 1.39 23.42 -4.92
N ARG A 288 1.96 24.23 -4.03
CA ARG A 288 3.08 25.12 -4.37
C ARG A 288 4.33 24.35 -4.78
N THR A 289 4.58 23.23 -4.12
CA THR A 289 5.69 22.34 -4.45
C THR A 289 5.49 21.69 -5.81
N LEU A 290 4.27 21.31 -6.16
CA LEU A 290 3.91 20.77 -7.49
C LEU A 290 4.14 21.78 -8.61
N ASN A 291 3.81 23.05 -8.39
CA ASN A 291 4.04 24.12 -9.38
C ASN A 291 5.51 24.47 -9.60
N GLN A 292 6.42 24.02 -8.73
CA GLN A 292 7.86 24.27 -8.84
C GLN A 292 8.62 23.14 -9.56
N TYR A 293 7.99 22.00 -9.87
CA TYR A 293 8.60 20.90 -10.60
C TYR A 293 8.11 20.89 -12.04
N ASP A 294 9.04 21.06 -12.98
CA ASP A 294 8.80 20.93 -14.44
C ASP A 294 8.38 19.50 -14.89
N THR A 295 8.38 18.55 -13.98
CA THR A 295 7.92 17.18 -14.20
C THR A 295 6.86 16.83 -13.14
N TYR A 296 5.61 16.92 -13.53
CA TYR A 296 4.50 16.47 -12.71
C TYR A 296 4.55 14.95 -12.51
N ASP A 297 4.54 14.48 -11.27
CA ASP A 297 4.23 13.08 -11.00
C ASP A 297 2.70 12.91 -11.07
N PRO A 298 2.18 12.20 -12.09
CA PRO A 298 0.75 12.01 -12.29
C PRO A 298 0.05 11.39 -11.08
N CYS A 299 0.73 10.48 -10.35
CA CYS A 299 0.19 9.86 -9.14
C CYS A 299 -0.09 10.88 -8.04
N LEU A 300 0.77 11.88 -7.89
CA LEU A 300 0.59 12.91 -6.88
C LEU A 300 -0.61 13.82 -7.20
N ILE A 301 -0.78 14.17 -8.48
CA ILE A 301 -1.96 14.94 -8.96
C ILE A 301 -3.23 14.13 -8.74
N TYR A 302 -3.20 12.85 -9.08
CA TYR A 302 -4.33 11.95 -8.91
C TYR A 302 -4.74 11.81 -7.44
N LEU A 303 -3.77 11.63 -6.54
CA LEU A 303 -4.00 11.59 -5.09
C LEU A 303 -4.64 12.88 -4.55
N ILE A 304 -4.12 14.04 -4.97
CA ILE A 304 -4.66 15.34 -4.58
C ILE A 304 -6.10 15.48 -5.08
N THR A 305 -6.36 15.06 -6.32
CA THR A 305 -7.69 15.14 -6.93
C THR A 305 -8.72 14.27 -6.21
N ILE A 306 -8.34 13.04 -5.81
CA ILE A 306 -9.26 12.13 -5.11
C ILE A 306 -9.45 12.54 -3.66
N LYS A 307 -8.38 12.94 -2.95
CA LYS A 307 -8.48 13.44 -1.57
C LYS A 307 -9.47 14.59 -1.44
N ASN A 308 -9.71 15.32 -2.53
CA ASN A 308 -10.59 16.48 -2.57
C ASN A 308 -12.01 16.20 -3.09
N ARG A 309 -12.25 14.98 -3.64
CA ARG A 309 -13.61 14.55 -4.01
C ARG A 309 -14.42 13.99 -2.84
N ARG A 310 -13.82 13.88 -1.66
CA ARG A 310 -14.43 13.46 -0.39
C ARG A 310 -14.39 14.56 0.64
#